data_ae28dcee614c2bede126fa1d6b906294
#
_entry.id   ae28dcee614c2bede126fa1d6b906294
#
_cell.length_a   1.000
_cell.length_b   1.000
_cell.length_c   1.000
_cell.angle_alpha   90.00
_cell.angle_beta   90.00
_cell.angle_gamma   90.00
#
_symmetry.space_group_name_H-M   'P 1'
#
loop_
_entity.id
_entity.type
_entity.pdbx_description
1 polymer ?
#
loop_
_entity_poly.entity_id
_entity_poly.type
_entity_poly.pdbx_seq_one_letter_code
_entity_poly.pdbx_strand_id
1 'polypeptide(L)'
;MPQKSFLTKSPPYAVEESIKMLGRNLRTARIRRNIKMSEAAERIGAGVRSVRDAEQGKATTSIAVYFALLWLYDLLPGSYGLAEPDSDIEGKRLAKLREPKRASYGRGIDNDF
;
A
#
# COMPACT_ATOMS: atom_id res chain seq x y z
N MET A 1 4.94 -20.69 11.84
CA MET A 1 4.63 -20.13 11.99
C MET A 1 4.65 -19.33 12.30
N PRO A 2 4.34 -18.99 12.14
CA PRO A 2 4.60 -18.01 12.42
C PRO A 2 3.98 -17.42 13.31
N GLN A 3 4.21 -17.01 14.07
CA GLN A 3 3.49 -16.36 14.86
C GLN A 3 3.09 -15.09 14.33
N LYS A 4 2.09 -14.48 14.79
CA LYS A 4 1.69 -13.23 14.34
C LYS A 4 2.71 -12.26 14.65
N SER A 5 2.94 -11.41 13.76
CA SER A 5 3.91 -10.37 13.90
C SER A 5 3.49 -9.43 15.00
N PHE A 6 4.42 -8.98 15.78
CA PHE A 6 4.17 -7.95 16.78
C PHE A 6 3.64 -6.70 16.09
N LEU A 7 4.07 -6.47 14.86
CA LEU A 7 3.64 -5.33 14.09
C LEU A 7 2.12 -5.29 13.91
N THR A 8 1.50 -6.43 13.58
CA THR A 8 0.06 -6.42 13.36
C THR A 8 -0.73 -6.27 14.65
N LYS A 9 -0.13 -6.65 15.79
CA LYS A 9 -0.82 -6.49 17.03
C LYS A 9 -0.68 -5.10 17.57
N SER A 10 0.46 -4.48 17.35
CA SER A 10 0.74 -3.19 17.93
C SER A 10 1.56 -2.36 16.97
N PRO A 11 0.97 -1.93 15.86
CA PRO A 11 1.72 -1.14 14.88
C PRO A 11 2.07 0.23 15.43
N PRO A 12 3.13 0.84 14.92
CA PRO A 12 3.41 2.23 15.29
C PRO A 12 2.19 3.11 15.02
N TYR A 13 2.00 4.11 15.84
CA TYR A 13 0.81 4.95 15.73
C TYR A 13 0.63 5.53 14.33
N ALA A 14 1.70 6.02 13.71
CA ALA A 14 1.61 6.61 12.38
C ALA A 14 1.15 5.58 11.34
N VAL A 15 1.60 4.34 11.48
CA VAL A 15 1.20 3.27 10.57
C VAL A 15 -0.29 2.96 10.79
N GLU A 16 -0.69 2.83 12.03
CA GLU A 16 -2.07 2.53 12.34
C GLU A 16 -3.01 3.61 11.80
N GLU A 17 -2.66 4.88 12.00
CA GLU A 17 -3.50 5.98 11.54
C GLU A 17 -3.57 6.05 10.02
N SER A 18 -2.45 5.72 9.35
CA SER A 18 -2.44 5.72 7.88
C SER A 18 -3.36 4.65 7.32
N ILE A 19 -3.36 3.48 7.92
CA ILE A 19 -4.23 2.40 7.45
C ILE A 19 -5.69 2.75 7.71
N LYS A 20 -5.97 3.35 8.87
CA LYS A 20 -7.35 3.75 9.18
C LYS A 20 -7.83 4.84 8.23
N MET A 21 -6.93 5.75 7.86
CA MET A 21 -7.29 6.79 6.91
C MET A 21 -7.65 6.17 5.55
N LEU A 22 -6.85 5.20 5.09
CA LEU A 22 -7.16 4.51 3.86
C LEU A 22 -8.51 3.83 3.95
N GLY A 23 -8.78 3.17 5.08
CA GLY A 23 -10.07 2.51 5.26
C GLY A 23 -11.24 3.47 5.19
N ARG A 24 -11.11 4.62 5.84
CA ARG A 24 -12.18 5.63 5.79
C ARG A 24 -12.38 6.14 4.36
N ASN A 25 -11.28 6.33 3.64
CA ASN A 25 -11.36 6.79 2.27
C ASN A 25 -12.05 5.77 1.37
N LEU A 26 -11.76 4.49 1.59
CA LEU A 26 -12.41 3.43 0.83
C LEU A 26 -13.91 3.38 1.12
N ARG A 27 -14.27 3.55 2.39
CA ARG A 27 -15.69 3.56 2.75
C ARG A 27 -16.41 4.71 2.07
N THR A 28 -15.80 5.89 2.08
CA THR A 28 -16.40 7.05 1.44
C THR A 28 -16.54 6.81 -0.08
N ALA A 29 -15.52 6.23 -0.69
CA ALA A 29 -15.56 5.95 -2.13
C ALA A 29 -16.70 4.99 -2.46
N ARG A 30 -16.88 3.98 -1.63
CA ARG A 30 -17.95 3.00 -1.84
C ARG A 30 -19.32 3.66 -1.71
N ILE A 31 -19.50 4.44 -0.66
CA ILE A 31 -20.79 5.07 -0.39
C ILE A 31 -21.15 6.07 -1.50
N ARG A 32 -20.15 6.83 -1.96
CA ARG A 32 -20.38 7.77 -3.06
C ARG A 32 -20.85 7.10 -4.32
N ARG A 33 -20.49 5.84 -4.51
CA ARG A 33 -20.89 5.07 -5.69
C ARG A 33 -22.14 4.23 -5.45
N ASN A 34 -22.74 4.39 -4.24
CA ASN A 34 -23.94 3.68 -3.88
C ASN A 34 -23.80 2.17 -4.03
N ILE A 35 -22.66 1.64 -3.59
CA ILE A 35 -22.37 0.23 -3.65
C ILE A 35 -22.46 -0.34 -2.24
N LYS A 36 -23.11 -1.50 -2.09
CA LYS A 36 -23.19 -2.15 -0.79
C LYS A 36 -21.91 -2.94 -0.54
N MET A 37 -21.58 -3.19 0.73
CA MET A 37 -20.41 -4.00 1.05
C MET A 37 -20.44 -5.36 0.40
N SER A 38 -21.63 -5.99 0.38
CA SER A 38 -21.74 -7.32 -0.22
C SER A 38 -21.44 -7.28 -1.71
N GLU A 39 -21.84 -6.21 -2.38
CA GLU A 39 -21.58 -6.07 -3.79
C GLU A 39 -20.10 -5.83 -4.05
N ALA A 40 -19.45 -4.99 -3.24
CA ALA A 40 -18.03 -4.76 -3.38
C ALA A 40 -17.26 -6.05 -3.18
N ALA A 41 -17.64 -6.81 -2.14
CA ALA A 41 -16.98 -8.08 -1.85
C ALA A 41 -17.09 -9.05 -3.02
N GLU A 42 -18.29 -9.16 -3.59
CA GLU A 42 -18.48 -10.05 -4.70
C GLU A 42 -17.65 -9.65 -5.90
N ARG A 43 -17.58 -8.37 -6.20
CA ARG A 43 -16.85 -7.91 -7.36
C ARG A 43 -15.35 -8.09 -7.24
N ILE A 44 -14.80 -8.01 -6.04
CA ILE A 44 -13.36 -8.21 -5.89
C ILE A 44 -13.03 -9.66 -5.56
N GLY A 45 -14.04 -10.51 -5.40
CA GLY A 45 -13.77 -11.91 -5.13
C GLY A 45 -13.35 -12.19 -3.69
N ALA A 46 -13.88 -11.41 -2.75
CA ALA A 46 -13.53 -11.57 -1.34
C ALA A 46 -14.79 -11.67 -0.51
N GLY A 47 -14.65 -11.96 0.77
CA GLY A 47 -15.79 -11.99 1.67
C GLY A 47 -16.17 -10.62 2.17
N VAL A 48 -17.41 -10.47 2.61
CA VAL A 48 -17.87 -9.21 3.16
C VAL A 48 -17.05 -8.80 4.37
N ARG A 49 -16.60 -9.78 5.16
CA ARG A 49 -15.80 -9.47 6.32
C ARG A 49 -14.50 -8.80 5.93
N SER A 50 -13.88 -9.22 4.81
CA SER A 50 -12.65 -8.60 4.34
C SER A 50 -12.87 -7.14 3.97
N VAL A 51 -14.01 -6.85 3.33
CA VAL A 51 -14.33 -5.47 2.97
C VAL A 51 -14.54 -4.64 4.25
N ARG A 52 -15.28 -5.20 5.20
CA ARG A 52 -15.53 -4.50 6.46
C ARG A 52 -14.21 -4.21 7.18
N ASP A 53 -13.32 -5.20 7.25
CA ASP A 53 -12.04 -5.04 7.93
C ASP A 53 -11.19 -3.98 7.24
N ALA A 54 -11.20 -3.94 5.92
CA ALA A 54 -10.46 -2.92 5.18
C ALA A 54 -11.00 -1.53 5.49
N GLU A 55 -12.32 -1.39 5.54
CA GLU A 55 -12.91 -0.08 5.81
C GLU A 55 -12.66 0.38 7.25
N GLN A 56 -12.43 -0.58 8.15
CA GLN A 56 -12.05 -0.25 9.51
C GLN A 56 -10.55 -0.04 9.63
N GLY A 57 -9.80 -0.26 8.57
CA GLY A 57 -8.37 -0.03 8.57
C GLY A 57 -7.60 -1.00 9.41
N LYS A 58 -8.00 -2.28 9.39
CA LYS A 58 -7.29 -3.27 10.18
C LYS A 58 -5.97 -3.65 9.58
N ALA A 59 -4.93 -3.65 10.40
CA ALA A 59 -3.59 -3.98 9.96
C ALA A 59 -3.46 -5.43 9.50
N THR A 60 -4.38 -6.28 9.93
CA THR A 60 -4.35 -7.69 9.54
C THR A 60 -5.03 -7.96 8.21
N THR A 61 -5.69 -6.97 7.63
CA THR A 61 -6.33 -7.14 6.34
C THR A 61 -5.25 -7.17 5.26
N SER A 62 -5.39 -8.09 4.33
CA SER A 62 -4.40 -8.22 3.26
C SER A 62 -4.34 -6.96 2.40
N ILE A 63 -3.16 -6.61 1.96
CA ILE A 63 -3.00 -5.47 1.07
C ILE A 63 -3.74 -5.71 -0.24
N ALA A 64 -3.91 -6.97 -0.63
CA ALA A 64 -4.64 -7.29 -1.85
C ALA A 64 -6.08 -6.82 -1.77
N VAL A 65 -6.70 -6.91 -0.58
CA VAL A 65 -8.07 -6.44 -0.42
C VAL A 65 -8.12 -4.93 -0.56
N TYR A 66 -7.19 -4.21 0.07
CA TYR A 66 -7.14 -2.77 -0.04
C TYR A 66 -6.98 -2.34 -1.49
N PHE A 67 -6.05 -2.97 -2.20
CA PHE A 67 -5.78 -2.59 -3.58
C PHE A 67 -6.91 -3.00 -4.52
N ALA A 68 -7.56 -4.13 -4.26
CA ALA A 68 -8.70 -4.55 -5.06
C ALA A 68 -9.86 -3.56 -4.93
N LEU A 69 -10.06 -3.01 -3.73
CA LEU A 69 -11.09 -2.01 -3.54
C LEU A 69 -10.74 -0.70 -4.27
N LEU A 70 -9.47 -0.31 -4.23
CA LEU A 70 -9.04 0.85 -5.00
C LEU A 70 -9.29 0.61 -6.48
N TRP A 71 -8.99 -0.58 -6.96
CA TRP A 71 -9.21 -0.93 -8.36
C TRP A 71 -10.70 -0.87 -8.70
N LEU A 72 -11.54 -1.40 -7.81
CA LEU A 72 -12.98 -1.42 -8.04
C LEU A 72 -13.54 -0.01 -8.20
N TYR A 73 -13.01 0.94 -7.43
CA TYR A 73 -13.50 2.31 -7.45
C TYR A 73 -12.73 3.21 -8.40
N ASP A 74 -11.85 2.63 -9.24
CA ASP A 74 -11.04 3.39 -10.21
C ASP A 74 -10.09 4.37 -9.52
N LEU A 75 -9.61 4.01 -8.34
CA LEU A 75 -8.69 4.84 -7.58
C LEU A 75 -7.30 4.23 -7.49
N LEU A 76 -7.09 3.10 -8.17
CA LEU A 76 -5.80 2.42 -8.10
C LEU A 76 -4.61 3.26 -8.54
N PRO A 77 -4.74 4.13 -9.56
CA PRO A 77 -3.58 4.94 -9.95
C PRO A 77 -3.04 5.82 -8.83
N GLY A 78 -3.85 6.16 -7.85
CA GLY A 78 -3.37 6.92 -6.71
C GLY A 78 -2.33 6.18 -5.89
N SER A 79 -2.24 4.85 -6.04
CA SER A 79 -1.27 4.06 -5.31
C SER A 79 0.07 3.99 -6.03
N TYR A 80 0.15 4.43 -7.29
CA TYR A 80 1.34 4.25 -8.08
C TYR A 80 2.52 5.08 -7.59
N GLY A 81 2.26 6.13 -6.84
CA GLY A 81 3.32 6.95 -6.31
C GLY A 81 3.86 6.51 -4.96
N LEU A 82 3.32 5.40 -4.41
CA LEU A 82 3.76 4.95 -3.10
C LEU A 82 5.20 4.45 -3.19
N ALA A 83 6.08 5.01 -2.37
CA ALA A 83 7.50 4.64 -2.32
C ALA A 83 8.18 4.81 -3.67
N GLU A 84 7.70 5.73 -4.47
CA GLU A 84 8.20 5.91 -5.82
C GLU A 84 9.62 6.44 -5.75
N PRO A 85 10.56 5.81 -6.46
CA PRO A 85 11.99 6.15 -6.30
C PRO A 85 12.35 7.59 -6.56
N ASP A 86 11.71 8.23 -7.54
CA ASP A 86 12.06 9.60 -7.85
C ASP A 86 11.61 10.57 -6.77
N SER A 87 10.66 10.19 -5.95
CA SER A 87 10.19 11.04 -4.86
C SER A 87 10.94 10.74 -3.56
N ASP A 88 11.77 9.71 -3.56
CA ASP A 88 12.50 9.29 -2.37
C ASP A 88 13.80 10.05 -2.29
N ILE A 89 13.76 11.28 -1.79
CA ILE A 89 14.91 12.16 -1.73
C ILE A 89 16.03 11.56 -0.90
N GLU A 90 15.68 11.02 0.24
CA GLU A 90 16.68 10.44 1.13
C GLU A 90 17.33 9.20 0.52
N GLY A 91 16.54 8.37 -0.15
CA GLY A 91 17.08 7.19 -0.81
C GLY A 91 18.05 7.56 -1.91
N LYS A 92 17.74 8.63 -2.67
CA LYS A 92 18.63 9.11 -3.70
C LYS A 92 19.95 9.58 -3.08
N ARG A 93 19.87 10.31 -1.97
CA ARG A 93 21.06 10.80 -1.32
C ARG A 93 21.93 9.64 -0.84
N LEU A 94 21.31 8.65 -0.22
CA LEU A 94 22.06 7.50 0.29
C LEU A 94 22.70 6.68 -0.82
N ALA A 95 21.98 6.52 -1.92
CA ALA A 95 22.53 5.78 -3.04
C ALA A 95 23.73 6.50 -3.62
N LYS A 96 23.65 7.83 -3.70
CA LYS A 96 24.76 8.59 -4.23
C LYS A 96 26.00 8.47 -3.38
N LEU A 97 25.85 8.40 -2.08
CA LEU A 97 26.99 8.23 -1.20
C LEU A 97 27.72 6.91 -1.41
N ARG A 98 27.03 5.90 -1.93
CA ARG A 98 27.66 4.62 -2.18
C ARG A 98 28.13 4.42 -3.60
N GLU A 99 27.95 5.40 -4.47
CA GLU A 99 28.43 5.28 -5.82
C GLU A 99 29.93 5.25 -5.88
N PRO A 100 30.50 4.49 -6.79
CA PRO A 100 31.96 4.47 -6.96
C PRO A 100 32.40 5.82 -7.40
N LYS A 101 33.52 6.27 -6.84
CA LYS A 101 33.99 7.53 -7.27
C LYS A 101 34.50 7.57 -8.64
N ARG A 102 35.04 6.51 -9.20
CA ARG A 102 35.53 6.51 -10.47
C ARG A 102 34.59 6.20 -11.34
N ALA A 103 34.11 6.94 -11.97
CA ALA A 103 33.13 6.67 -12.80
C ALA A 103 33.44 6.15 -13.99
N SER A 104 34.48 6.04 -14.21
CA SER A 104 34.76 5.65 -15.40
C SER A 104 34.16 4.59 -15.96
N TYR A 105 33.77 3.98 -15.48
CA TYR A 105 33.35 2.94 -16.08
C TYR A 105 32.20 2.98 -16.38
N GLY A 106 31.90 3.55 -16.39
CA GLY A 106 30.79 3.58 -16.66
C GLY A 106 30.10 2.63 -17.19
N ARG A 107 29.86 2.24 -17.53
CA ARG A 107 29.27 1.44 -17.92
C ARG A 107 28.35 1.04 -17.44
N GLY A 108 27.77 1.02 -17.54
CA GLY A 108 26.81 0.72 -17.17
C GLY A 108 26.45 -0.21 -16.50
N ILE A 109 26.32 -0.62 -16.12
CA ILE A 109 26.15 -1.34 -15.47
C ILE A 109 25.32 -1.79 -14.92
N ASP A 110 24.84 -2.18 -14.71
CA ASP A 110 24.05 -2.70 -14.32
C ASP A 110 23.74 -2.92 -13.25
N ASN A 111 23.41 -3.13 -12.74
CA ASN A 111 23.14 -3.31 -11.83
C ASN A 111 22.45 -3.97 -11.23
N ASP A 112 22.33 -4.59 -11.03
CA ASP A 112 21.81 -5.35 -10.63
C ASP A 112 21.76 -5.38 -9.38
N PHE A 113 21.41 -5.48 -8.73
CA PHE A 113 21.33 -5.54 -7.50
C PHE A 113 20.32 -5.74 -7.11
#